data_2e55d1234e7daeb727f27c905ad9305d
#
_entry.id   2e55d1234e7daeb727f27c905ad9305d
#
_cell.length_a   1.000
_cell.length_b   1.000
_cell.length_c   1.000
_cell.angle_alpha   90.00
_cell.angle_beta   90.00
_cell.angle_gamma   90.00
#
_symmetry.space_group_name_H-M   'P 1'
#
loop_
_entity.id
_entity.type
_entity.pdbx_description
1 polymer ?
#
loop_
_entity_poly.entity_id
_entity_poly.type
_entity_poly.pdbx_seq_one_letter_code
_entity_poly.pdbx_strand_id
1 'polypeptide(L)'
;AYQNFFRRVKSGDKPGYPRFKSKRDNRRSYKSKRARLLDRYIRLPKLGNIKCRVSKQIEGRIISATVSQNPSGKYFVSVLCTDVEIQPMDRTGAMVGVDLGLKELAITSDNQHFSNPKHFTKSQKKLAKLQRRLSRKSKGSNNREKARIKVARLHEHVANQRLDNAHKVTTSLVRDY
;
A
#
# COMPACT_ATOMS: atom_id res chain seq x y z
N ALA A 1 1.62 -10.61 -18.97
CA ALA A 1 2.91 -11.17 -18.52
C ALA A 1 3.76 -11.61 -19.73
N TYR A 2 3.23 -12.45 -20.64
CA TYR A 2 3.96 -12.93 -21.83
C TYR A 2 4.33 -11.81 -22.82
N GLN A 3 3.51 -10.79 -23.02
CA GLN A 3 3.84 -9.63 -23.86
C GLN A 3 5.10 -8.92 -23.36
N ASN A 4 5.26 -8.75 -22.04
CA ASN A 4 6.46 -8.16 -21.45
C ASN A 4 7.67 -9.09 -21.56
N PHE A 5 7.48 -10.40 -21.50
CA PHE A 5 8.51 -11.39 -21.75
C PHE A 5 9.04 -11.26 -23.19
N PHE A 6 8.17 -11.33 -24.19
CA PHE A 6 8.57 -11.22 -25.60
C PHE A 6 9.13 -9.85 -25.94
N ARG A 7 8.63 -8.76 -25.34
CA ARG A 7 9.23 -7.44 -25.54
C ARG A 7 10.68 -7.41 -25.07
N ARG A 8 10.98 -7.98 -23.88
CA ARG A 8 12.35 -8.05 -23.35
C ARG A 8 13.25 -8.92 -24.19
N VAL A 9 12.73 -10.05 -24.72
CA VAL A 9 13.48 -10.89 -25.66
C VAL A 9 13.88 -10.08 -26.91
N LYS A 10 12.94 -9.30 -27.46
CA LYS A 10 13.21 -8.45 -28.63
C LYS A 10 14.20 -7.32 -28.35
N SER A 11 14.20 -6.75 -27.14
CA SER A 11 15.12 -5.67 -26.74
C SER A 11 16.49 -6.17 -26.27
N GLY A 12 16.75 -7.48 -26.27
CA GLY A 12 18.03 -8.05 -25.79
C GLY A 12 18.18 -8.05 -24.26
N ASP A 13 17.14 -7.66 -23.51
CA ASP A 13 17.14 -7.71 -22.05
C ASP A 13 17.01 -9.16 -21.54
N LYS A 14 17.50 -9.44 -20.32
CA LYS A 14 17.28 -10.74 -19.68
C LYS A 14 15.78 -10.97 -19.45
N PRO A 15 15.11 -11.84 -20.22
CA PRO A 15 13.69 -12.11 -20.02
C PRO A 15 13.50 -13.05 -18.83
N GLY A 16 12.75 -12.58 -17.82
CA GLY A 16 12.28 -13.46 -16.76
C GLY A 16 10.99 -14.15 -17.17
N TYR A 17 10.93 -15.48 -17.10
CA TYR A 17 9.69 -16.20 -17.37
C TYR A 17 8.55 -15.75 -16.45
N PRO A 18 7.33 -15.61 -16.98
CA PRO A 18 6.15 -15.32 -16.16
C PRO A 18 5.93 -16.40 -15.11
N ARG A 19 5.85 -16.00 -13.85
CA ARG A 19 5.54 -16.93 -12.74
C ARG A 19 4.02 -16.96 -12.53
N PHE A 20 3.46 -18.16 -12.50
CA PHE A 20 2.06 -18.34 -12.13
C PHE A 20 1.86 -18.09 -10.63
N LYS A 21 0.71 -17.49 -10.27
CA LYS A 21 0.32 -17.39 -8.87
C LYS A 21 0.09 -18.78 -8.31
N SER A 22 0.81 -19.14 -7.26
CA SER A 22 0.63 -20.40 -6.55
C SER A 22 -0.05 -20.17 -5.20
N LYS A 23 -0.63 -21.23 -4.61
CA LYS A 23 -1.17 -21.18 -3.24
C LYS A 23 -0.06 -20.92 -2.19
N ARG A 24 1.21 -21.14 -2.56
CA ARG A 24 2.38 -20.90 -1.70
C ARG A 24 2.80 -19.42 -1.72
N ASP A 25 2.40 -18.66 -2.76
CA ASP A 25 2.67 -17.22 -2.82
C ASP A 25 1.81 -16.50 -1.79
N ASN A 26 2.43 -15.69 -0.95
CA ASN A 26 1.73 -14.86 0.04
C ASN A 26 0.87 -13.73 -0.58
N ARG A 27 0.81 -13.63 -1.90
CA ARG A 27 0.02 -12.64 -2.64
C ARG A 27 -1.40 -13.15 -2.85
N ARG A 28 -2.21 -13.06 -1.82
CA ARG A 28 -3.62 -13.41 -1.89
C ARG A 28 -4.41 -12.23 -2.50
N SER A 29 -4.70 -12.31 -3.81
CA SER A 29 -5.50 -11.31 -4.49
C SER A 29 -6.43 -11.93 -5.53
N TYR A 30 -7.63 -11.35 -5.65
CA TYR A 30 -8.66 -11.72 -6.62
C TYR A 30 -9.07 -10.47 -7.38
N LYS A 31 -8.96 -10.48 -8.72
CA LYS A 31 -9.37 -9.38 -9.60
C LYS A 31 -10.61 -9.77 -10.37
N SER A 32 -11.58 -8.87 -10.40
CA SER A 32 -12.82 -9.00 -11.20
C SER A 32 -13.07 -7.75 -12.03
N LYS A 33 -13.46 -7.94 -13.29
CA LYS A 33 -13.93 -6.86 -14.17
C LYS A 33 -15.43 -6.54 -13.98
N ARG A 34 -16.17 -7.42 -13.28
CA ARG A 34 -17.60 -7.26 -13.02
C ARG A 34 -17.83 -7.01 -11.54
N ALA A 35 -17.38 -5.87 -11.05
CA ALA A 35 -17.62 -5.45 -9.69
C ALA A 35 -18.64 -4.31 -9.67
N ARG A 36 -19.54 -4.29 -8.67
CA ARG A 36 -20.46 -3.19 -8.43
C ARG A 36 -20.35 -2.78 -6.96
N LEU A 37 -20.20 -1.50 -6.71
CA LEU A 37 -20.27 -0.96 -5.36
C LEU A 37 -21.72 -0.61 -5.05
N LEU A 38 -22.18 -1.08 -3.89
CA LEU A 38 -23.48 -0.77 -3.29
C LEU A 38 -23.15 -0.16 -1.93
N ASP A 39 -23.70 0.92 -1.55
CA ASP A 39 -23.46 1.64 -0.28
C ASP A 39 -22.35 1.03 0.64
N ARG A 40 -22.70 0.00 1.43
CA ARG A 40 -21.79 -0.70 2.35
C ARG A 40 -21.30 -2.07 1.85
N TYR A 41 -21.55 -2.41 0.59
CA TYR A 41 -21.22 -3.72 0.02
C TYR A 41 -20.57 -3.56 -1.33
N ILE A 42 -19.60 -4.43 -1.61
CA ILE A 42 -19.15 -4.67 -2.97
C ILE A 42 -19.69 -6.01 -3.46
N ARG A 43 -20.36 -5.97 -4.61
CA ARG A 43 -20.84 -7.19 -5.29
C ARG A 43 -19.75 -7.69 -6.22
N LEU A 44 -19.31 -8.91 -6.00
CA LEU A 44 -18.32 -9.60 -6.82
C LEU A 44 -18.89 -10.88 -7.42
N PRO A 45 -18.59 -11.22 -8.69
CA PRO A 45 -19.00 -12.48 -9.27
C PRO A 45 -18.53 -13.66 -8.42
N LYS A 46 -19.35 -14.68 -8.29
CA LYS A 46 -19.13 -15.90 -7.49
C LYS A 46 -19.06 -15.70 -5.96
N LEU A 47 -18.82 -14.49 -5.48
CA LEU A 47 -18.71 -14.20 -4.05
C LEU A 47 -19.92 -13.46 -3.49
N GLY A 48 -20.80 -12.93 -4.37
CA GLY A 48 -21.98 -12.19 -3.94
C GLY A 48 -21.66 -10.82 -3.33
N ASN A 49 -22.48 -10.39 -2.39
CA ASN A 49 -22.35 -9.10 -1.71
C ASN A 49 -21.44 -9.25 -0.49
N ILE A 50 -20.31 -8.56 -0.51
CA ILE A 50 -19.34 -8.55 0.59
C ILE A 50 -19.40 -7.20 1.27
N LYS A 51 -19.62 -7.20 2.59
CA LYS A 51 -19.62 -5.98 3.39
C LYS A 51 -18.25 -5.32 3.36
N CYS A 52 -18.20 -4.04 3.05
CA CYS A 52 -16.97 -3.26 3.03
C CYS A 52 -17.18 -1.86 3.61
N ARG A 53 -16.09 -1.26 4.09
CA ARG A 53 -16.07 0.15 4.48
C ARG A 53 -15.52 0.94 3.29
N VAL A 54 -16.34 1.83 2.76
CA VAL A 54 -15.93 2.78 1.73
C VAL A 54 -15.13 3.88 2.41
N SER A 55 -13.84 3.98 2.09
CA SER A 55 -12.92 4.97 2.67
C SER A 55 -12.78 6.23 1.82
N LYS A 56 -13.14 6.15 0.54
CA LYS A 56 -13.12 7.25 -0.42
C LYS A 56 -14.36 7.13 -1.31
N GLN A 57 -15.02 8.23 -1.58
CA GLN A 57 -16.09 8.27 -2.57
C GLN A 57 -15.54 7.84 -3.93
N ILE A 58 -16.28 6.99 -4.62
CA ILE A 58 -15.89 6.48 -5.94
C ILE A 58 -16.60 7.33 -6.97
N GLU A 59 -15.79 7.98 -7.79
CA GLU A 59 -16.24 8.77 -8.92
C GLU A 59 -15.98 8.00 -10.22
N GLY A 60 -16.79 8.30 -11.25
CA GLY A 60 -16.66 7.66 -12.54
C GLY A 60 -17.17 6.21 -12.60
N ARG A 61 -16.87 5.52 -13.68
CA ARG A 61 -17.33 4.17 -13.97
C ARG A 61 -16.32 3.12 -13.53
N ILE A 62 -16.75 2.15 -12.75
CA ILE A 62 -15.90 1.05 -12.27
C ILE A 62 -15.55 0.11 -13.44
N ILE A 63 -14.26 -0.04 -13.74
CA ILE A 63 -13.73 -1.01 -14.72
C ILE A 63 -13.43 -2.34 -14.06
N SER A 64 -12.80 -2.33 -12.90
CA SER A 64 -12.43 -3.56 -12.18
C SER A 64 -12.22 -3.31 -10.71
N ALA A 65 -12.36 -4.35 -9.92
CA ALA A 65 -11.98 -4.35 -8.52
C ALA A 65 -10.99 -5.48 -8.23
N THR A 66 -10.02 -5.20 -7.37
CA THR A 66 -9.05 -6.17 -6.88
C THR A 66 -9.17 -6.29 -5.39
N VAL A 67 -9.58 -7.46 -4.91
CA VAL A 67 -9.56 -7.81 -3.49
C VAL A 67 -8.19 -8.36 -3.15
N SER A 68 -7.57 -7.86 -2.09
CA SER A 68 -6.27 -8.34 -1.61
C SER A 68 -6.31 -8.57 -0.11
N GLN A 69 -5.54 -9.55 0.37
CA GLN A 69 -5.34 -9.80 1.78
C GLN A 69 -3.91 -9.42 2.18
N ASN A 70 -3.79 -8.57 3.19
CA ASN A 70 -2.49 -8.22 3.77
C ASN A 70 -2.00 -9.29 4.76
N PRO A 71 -0.68 -9.34 5.02
CA PRO A 71 -0.10 -10.23 6.03
C PRO A 71 -0.70 -10.07 7.43
N SER A 72 -1.28 -8.91 7.75
CA SER A 72 -2.00 -8.63 9.00
C SER A 72 -3.36 -9.32 9.13
N GLY A 73 -3.82 -10.00 8.05
CA GLY A 73 -5.11 -10.67 7.96
C GLY A 73 -6.25 -9.76 7.50
N LYS A 74 -6.01 -8.49 7.24
CA LYS A 74 -7.02 -7.55 6.73
C LYS A 74 -7.22 -7.71 5.22
N TYR A 75 -8.46 -7.47 4.77
CA TYR A 75 -8.81 -7.45 3.35
C TYR A 75 -9.01 -6.00 2.90
N PHE A 76 -8.56 -5.73 1.70
CA PHE A 76 -8.73 -4.45 1.02
C PHE A 76 -9.28 -4.66 -0.37
N VAL A 77 -10.04 -3.68 -0.84
CA VAL A 77 -10.55 -3.64 -2.20
C VAL A 77 -10.01 -2.39 -2.87
N SER A 78 -9.28 -2.57 -3.95
CA SER A 78 -8.85 -1.48 -4.84
C SER A 78 -9.78 -1.48 -6.04
N VAL A 79 -10.39 -0.34 -6.32
CA VAL A 79 -11.32 -0.16 -7.44
C VAL A 79 -10.62 0.69 -8.50
N LEU A 80 -10.65 0.23 -9.75
CA LEU A 80 -10.18 0.97 -10.90
C LEU A 80 -11.39 1.60 -11.59
N CYS A 81 -11.37 2.92 -11.70
CA CYS A 81 -12.41 3.70 -12.35
C CYS A 81 -11.87 4.38 -13.61
N THR A 82 -12.77 4.70 -14.52
CA THR A 82 -12.56 5.58 -15.68
C THR A 82 -13.59 6.71 -15.64
N ASP A 83 -13.47 7.65 -16.54
CA ASP A 83 -14.37 8.80 -16.63
C ASP A 83 -14.37 9.65 -15.34
N VAL A 84 -13.18 9.73 -14.71
CA VAL A 84 -12.94 10.58 -13.54
C VAL A 84 -12.33 11.90 -14.01
N GLU A 85 -13.00 12.98 -13.73
CA GLU A 85 -12.46 14.30 -13.98
C GLU A 85 -11.39 14.62 -12.93
N ILE A 86 -10.16 14.81 -13.38
CA ILE A 86 -9.04 15.20 -12.53
C ILE A 86 -8.81 16.68 -12.75
N GLN A 87 -9.12 17.47 -11.73
CA GLN A 87 -8.77 18.89 -11.74
C GLN A 87 -7.34 19.02 -11.19
N PRO A 88 -6.37 19.46 -12.02
CA PRO A 88 -5.03 19.74 -11.55
C PRO A 88 -5.06 20.92 -10.56
N MET A 89 -4.12 20.95 -9.65
CA MET A 89 -3.91 22.13 -8.81
C MET A 89 -3.37 23.28 -9.66
N ASP A 90 -3.74 24.49 -9.29
CA ASP A 90 -3.21 25.70 -9.93
C ASP A 90 -1.69 25.77 -9.75
N ARG A 91 -0.99 26.18 -10.79
CA ARG A 91 0.45 26.37 -10.74
C ARG A 91 0.75 27.68 -10.01
N THR A 92 1.49 27.60 -8.92
CA THR A 92 1.94 28.77 -8.17
C THR A 92 3.06 29.52 -8.89
N GLY A 93 3.84 28.83 -9.73
CA GLY A 93 5.05 29.35 -10.36
C GLY A 93 6.24 29.48 -9.39
N ALA A 94 6.05 29.17 -8.13
CA ALA A 94 7.12 29.17 -7.13
C ALA A 94 8.04 27.94 -7.31
N MET A 95 9.30 28.09 -6.94
CA MET A 95 10.30 27.02 -6.95
C MET A 95 10.97 26.92 -5.59
N VAL A 96 11.16 25.70 -5.12
CA VAL A 96 11.82 25.43 -3.83
C VAL A 96 12.84 24.30 -3.95
N GLY A 97 14.00 24.50 -3.35
CA GLY A 97 14.98 23.43 -3.14
C GLY A 97 14.61 22.65 -1.87
N VAL A 98 14.68 21.32 -1.94
CA VAL A 98 14.38 20.44 -0.79
C VAL A 98 15.58 19.57 -0.49
N ASP A 99 16.13 19.68 0.73
CA ASP A 99 17.16 18.78 1.26
C ASP A 99 16.52 17.74 2.17
N LEU A 100 16.88 16.45 1.98
CA LEU A 100 16.38 15.34 2.77
C LEU A 100 17.43 14.86 3.77
N GLY A 101 17.06 14.79 5.05
CA GLY A 101 17.96 14.43 6.13
C GLY A 101 17.43 13.36 7.09
N LEU A 102 18.33 12.94 8.01
CA LEU A 102 18.00 11.98 9.06
C LEU A 102 17.51 12.66 10.35
N LYS A 103 18.01 13.83 10.64
CA LYS A 103 17.61 14.64 11.82
C LYS A 103 16.24 15.26 11.57
N GLU A 104 16.16 16.05 10.52
CA GLU A 104 14.92 16.53 9.92
C GLU A 104 14.60 15.67 8.70
N LEU A 105 13.32 15.45 8.40
CA LEU A 105 12.91 14.66 7.25
C LEU A 105 13.17 15.42 5.95
N ALA A 106 12.86 16.71 5.95
CA ALA A 106 13.13 17.62 4.85
C ALA A 106 13.34 19.03 5.40
N ILE A 107 14.17 19.82 4.70
CA ILE A 107 14.35 21.26 4.91
C ILE A 107 14.25 21.91 3.53
N THR A 108 13.48 22.97 3.43
CA THR A 108 13.32 23.72 2.18
C THR A 108 14.30 24.90 2.12
N SER A 109 14.55 25.41 0.91
CA SER A 109 15.45 26.57 0.70
C SER A 109 14.94 27.87 1.35
N ASP A 110 13.65 27.95 1.66
CA ASP A 110 13.02 29.04 2.43
C ASP A 110 12.93 28.76 3.94
N ASN A 111 13.74 27.79 4.41
CA ASN A 111 13.89 27.44 5.82
C ASN A 111 12.65 26.83 6.51
N GLN A 112 11.77 26.19 5.73
CA GLN A 112 10.71 25.36 6.32
C GLN A 112 11.28 24.00 6.75
N HIS A 113 11.01 23.59 7.98
CA HIS A 113 11.52 22.35 8.57
C HIS A 113 10.42 21.31 8.73
N PHE A 114 10.62 20.10 8.19
CA PHE A 114 9.76 18.95 8.40
C PHE A 114 10.43 17.95 9.32
N SER A 115 9.92 17.81 10.54
CA SER A 115 10.50 16.94 11.57
C SER A 115 10.44 15.45 11.18
N ASN A 116 11.45 14.68 11.60
CA ASN A 116 11.45 13.23 11.43
C ASN A 116 10.84 12.55 12.68
N PRO A 117 9.62 11.98 12.60
CA PRO A 117 8.93 11.42 13.75
C PRO A 117 9.50 10.09 14.24
N LYS A 118 10.49 9.50 13.54
CA LYS A 118 11.21 8.27 13.89
C LYS A 118 10.30 7.10 14.28
N HIS A 119 9.21 6.89 13.55
CA HIS A 119 8.17 5.90 13.84
C HIS A 119 8.71 4.48 14.05
N PHE A 120 9.70 4.07 13.24
CA PHE A 120 10.34 2.77 13.37
C PHE A 120 11.08 2.64 14.70
N THR A 121 11.91 3.60 15.04
CA THR A 121 12.70 3.61 16.29
C THR A 121 11.82 3.49 17.53
N LYS A 122 10.71 4.24 17.56
CA LYS A 122 9.71 4.16 18.64
C LYS A 122 9.09 2.75 18.78
N SER A 123 8.94 2.03 17.68
CA SER A 123 8.34 0.70 17.65
C SER A 123 9.34 -0.45 17.73
N GLN A 124 10.64 -0.19 17.61
CA GLN A 124 11.70 -1.19 17.47
C GLN A 124 11.75 -2.18 18.64
N LYS A 125 11.72 -1.69 19.88
CA LYS A 125 11.73 -2.54 21.09
C LYS A 125 10.55 -3.50 21.13
N LYS A 126 9.34 -3.00 20.79
CA LYS A 126 8.10 -3.80 20.72
C LYS A 126 8.17 -4.84 19.59
N LEU A 127 8.70 -4.45 18.43
CA LEU A 127 8.89 -5.36 17.29
C LEU A 127 9.84 -6.50 17.64
N ALA A 128 11.00 -6.21 18.19
CA ALA A 128 11.98 -7.20 18.64
C ALA A 128 11.38 -8.19 19.67
N LYS A 129 10.57 -7.71 20.62
CA LYS A 129 9.86 -8.56 21.57
C LYS A 129 8.87 -9.51 20.89
N LEU A 130 8.09 -9.01 19.92
CA LEU A 130 7.12 -9.81 19.18
C LEU A 130 7.81 -10.84 18.26
N GLN A 131 8.91 -10.47 17.61
CA GLN A 131 9.70 -11.37 16.78
C GLN A 131 10.34 -12.51 17.59
N ARG A 132 10.92 -12.22 18.76
CA ARG A 132 11.43 -13.23 19.69
C ARG A 132 10.33 -14.20 20.16
N ARG A 133 9.12 -13.68 20.42
CA ARG A 133 7.97 -14.53 20.76
C ARG A 133 7.54 -15.43 19.59
N LEU A 134 7.60 -14.92 18.37
CA LEU A 134 7.28 -15.65 17.15
C LEU A 134 8.31 -16.77 16.90
N SER A 135 9.62 -16.46 17.02
CA SER A 135 10.69 -17.45 16.79
C SER A 135 10.64 -18.66 17.72
N ARG A 136 10.18 -18.45 18.98
CA ARG A 136 10.02 -19.52 19.98
C ARG A 136 8.81 -20.45 19.75
N LYS A 137 7.96 -20.18 18.75
CA LYS A 137 6.77 -20.99 18.47
C LYS A 137 7.06 -22.03 17.40
N SER A 138 6.52 -23.24 17.58
CA SER A 138 6.68 -24.34 16.63
C SER A 138 6.11 -23.97 15.26
N LYS A 139 6.89 -24.26 14.19
CA LYS A 139 6.45 -24.03 12.81
C LYS A 139 5.18 -24.83 12.53
N GLY A 140 4.20 -24.20 11.87
CA GLY A 140 2.91 -24.81 11.54
C GLY A 140 1.86 -24.75 12.65
N SER A 141 2.19 -24.36 13.88
CA SER A 141 1.21 -24.28 14.95
C SER A 141 0.30 -23.05 14.84
N ASN A 142 -0.96 -23.19 15.29
CA ASN A 142 -1.93 -22.07 15.35
C ASN A 142 -1.42 -20.93 16.23
N ASN A 143 -0.67 -21.22 17.30
CA ASN A 143 -0.08 -20.22 18.17
C ASN A 143 1.01 -19.42 17.47
N ARG A 144 1.78 -20.05 16.56
CA ARG A 144 2.74 -19.34 15.71
C ARG A 144 2.03 -18.42 14.72
N GLU A 145 0.94 -18.87 14.11
CA GLU A 145 0.16 -18.04 13.19
C GLU A 145 -0.43 -16.81 13.89
N LYS A 146 -1.01 -16.98 15.08
CA LYS A 146 -1.47 -15.85 15.92
C LYS A 146 -0.33 -14.87 16.24
N ALA A 147 0.87 -15.38 16.53
CA ALA A 147 2.05 -14.54 16.80
C ALA A 147 2.53 -13.82 15.52
N ARG A 148 2.53 -14.49 14.36
CA ARG A 148 2.87 -13.92 13.05
C ARG A 148 1.96 -12.73 12.71
N ILE A 149 0.65 -12.88 12.92
CA ILE A 149 -0.32 -11.79 12.68
C ILE A 149 -0.03 -10.58 13.58
N LYS A 150 0.37 -10.79 14.85
CA LYS A 150 0.73 -9.68 15.74
C LYS A 150 1.96 -8.91 15.25
N VAL A 151 2.99 -9.62 14.76
CA VAL A 151 4.17 -9.01 14.13
C VAL A 151 3.77 -8.24 12.88
N ALA A 152 2.97 -8.86 11.99
CA ALA A 152 2.53 -8.24 10.75
C ALA A 152 1.69 -6.96 10.99
N ARG A 153 0.82 -6.96 12.00
CA ARG A 153 0.03 -5.77 12.39
C ARG A 153 0.91 -4.63 12.87
N LEU A 154 1.98 -4.91 13.61
CA LEU A 154 2.90 -3.86 14.04
C LEU A 154 3.71 -3.29 12.85
N HIS A 155 4.16 -4.14 11.92
CA HIS A 155 4.79 -3.67 10.70
C HIS A 155 3.85 -2.81 9.85
N GLU A 156 2.60 -3.24 9.68
CA GLU A 156 1.57 -2.45 8.96
C GLU A 156 1.33 -1.09 9.64
N HIS A 157 1.26 -1.07 10.97
CA HIS A 157 1.08 0.18 11.72
C HIS A 157 2.22 1.17 11.47
N VAL A 158 3.48 0.71 11.57
CA VAL A 158 4.66 1.55 11.32
C VAL A 158 4.72 2.00 9.86
N ALA A 159 4.40 1.11 8.91
CA ALA A 159 4.37 1.45 7.49
C ALA A 159 3.31 2.52 7.19
N ASN A 160 2.11 2.39 7.76
CA ASN A 160 1.04 3.37 7.58
C ASN A 160 1.40 4.74 8.20
N GLN A 161 2.02 4.77 9.38
CA GLN A 161 2.49 6.02 9.99
C GLN A 161 3.54 6.72 9.12
N ARG A 162 4.48 5.97 8.55
CA ARG A 162 5.50 6.52 7.64
C ARG A 162 4.86 7.05 6.36
N LEU A 163 3.93 6.33 5.79
CA LEU A 163 3.22 6.73 4.58
C LEU A 163 2.36 7.98 4.80
N ASP A 164 1.61 8.03 5.92
CA ASP A 164 0.82 9.20 6.30
C ASP A 164 1.70 10.44 6.48
N ASN A 165 2.84 10.31 7.17
CA ASN A 165 3.80 11.40 7.32
C ASN A 165 4.37 11.86 5.97
N ALA A 166 4.76 10.93 5.11
CA ALA A 166 5.26 11.26 3.77
C ALA A 166 4.20 11.99 2.94
N HIS A 167 2.94 11.52 2.96
CA HIS A 167 1.86 12.20 2.27
C HIS A 167 1.60 13.62 2.79
N LYS A 168 1.67 13.83 4.11
CA LYS A 168 1.51 15.17 4.71
C LYS A 168 2.61 16.12 4.23
N VAL A 169 3.86 15.69 4.25
CA VAL A 169 4.99 16.51 3.79
C VAL A 169 4.89 16.80 2.29
N THR A 170 4.64 15.77 1.47
CA THR A 170 4.52 15.99 0.01
C THR A 170 3.31 16.83 -0.36
N THR A 171 2.19 16.69 0.35
CA THR A 171 1.00 17.52 0.10
C THR A 171 1.26 19.00 0.47
N SER A 172 1.97 19.25 1.59
CA SER A 172 2.35 20.63 1.95
C SER A 172 3.25 21.22 0.88
N LEU A 173 4.32 20.50 0.48
CA LEU A 173 5.24 20.99 -0.55
C LEU A 173 4.53 21.28 -1.88
N VAL A 174 3.68 20.37 -2.38
CA VAL A 174 2.98 20.56 -3.67
C VAL A 174 1.93 21.67 -3.62
N ARG A 175 1.34 21.93 -2.43
CA ARG A 175 0.34 23.00 -2.28
C ARG A 175 1.00 24.37 -2.14
N ASP A 176 2.16 24.43 -1.49
CA ASP A 176 2.80 25.69 -1.13
C ASP A 176 3.71 26.20 -2.28
N TYR A 177 4.12 25.33 -3.21
CA TYR A 177 4.96 25.59 -4.38
C TYR A 177 4.36 25.00 -5.66
#